data_5bb27629e78af93b31a282efbfd9b173
#
_entry.id   5bb27629e78af93b31a282efbfd9b173
#
_cell.length_a   1.000
_cell.length_b   1.000
_cell.length_c   1.000
_cell.angle_alpha   90.00
_cell.angle_beta   90.00
_cell.angle_gamma   90.00
#
_symmetry.space_group_name_H-M   'P 1'
#
loop_
_entity.id
_entity.type
_entity.pdbx_description
1 polymer ?
#
loop_
_entity_poly.entity_id
_entity_poly.type
_entity_poly.pdbx_seq_one_letter_code
_entity_poly.pdbx_strand_id
1 'polypeptide(L)'
;MEKKRVVVTGLGALTPLGNTVDTYWDNLLAGKSGADYITKFDASLFKTQFACEVKGFDPLDIMDRKEVRKLDLFSVYAMATTKEAFEDSKINLETVNLDRAGVVW
;
A
#
# COMPACT_ATOMS: atom_id res chain seq x y z
N MET A 1 5.83 -23.67 28.72
CA MET A 1 6.50 -22.91 27.62
C MET A 1 6.04 -21.48 27.69
N GLU A 2 6.93 -20.55 27.88
CA GLU A 2 6.63 -19.14 27.89
C GLU A 2 6.29 -18.67 26.46
N LYS A 3 5.08 -18.12 26.26
CA LYS A 3 4.67 -17.61 24.94
C LYS A 3 5.33 -16.27 24.69
N LYS A 4 6.11 -16.17 23.60
CA LYS A 4 6.65 -14.88 23.17
C LYS A 4 5.49 -13.95 22.77
N ARG A 5 5.55 -12.73 23.25
CA ARG A 5 4.61 -11.68 22.88
C ARG A 5 5.03 -11.07 21.53
N VAL A 6 4.12 -11.09 20.56
CA VAL A 6 4.32 -10.47 19.24
C VAL A 6 3.31 -9.32 19.11
N VAL A 7 3.78 -8.20 18.62
CA VAL A 7 2.96 -6.99 18.45
C VAL A 7 3.14 -6.40 17.07
N VAL A 8 2.10 -5.72 16.57
CA VAL A 8 2.16 -4.90 15.35
C VAL A 8 2.62 -3.51 15.75
N THR A 9 3.67 -3.01 15.10
CA THR A 9 4.28 -1.71 15.42
C THR A 9 4.05 -0.64 14.37
N GLY A 10 3.67 -1.03 13.15
CA GLY A 10 3.39 -0.10 12.07
C GLY A 10 2.47 -0.70 11.03
N LEU A 11 1.70 0.15 10.39
CA LEU A 11 0.74 -0.19 9.34
C LEU A 11 0.98 0.66 8.10
N GLY A 12 0.75 0.08 6.94
CA GLY A 12 0.72 0.78 5.66
C GLY A 12 -0.44 0.28 4.82
N ALA A 13 -1.10 1.16 4.09
CA ALA A 13 -2.22 0.81 3.23
C ALA A 13 -2.24 1.65 1.96
N LEU A 14 -2.48 0.99 0.84
CA LEU A 14 -2.76 1.60 -0.45
C LEU A 14 -3.97 0.91 -1.04
N THR A 15 -5.11 1.58 -1.04
CA THR A 15 -6.40 0.98 -1.35
C THR A 15 -7.23 1.89 -2.27
N PRO A 16 -8.29 1.36 -2.91
CA PRO A 16 -9.25 2.20 -3.65
C PRO A 16 -9.97 3.25 -2.81
N LEU A 17 -9.96 3.11 -1.48
CA LEU A 17 -10.55 4.08 -0.55
C LEU A 17 -9.57 5.14 -0.05
N GLY A 18 -8.27 4.91 -0.17
CA GLY A 18 -7.27 5.86 0.27
C GLY A 18 -5.85 5.34 0.12
N ASN A 19 -4.90 6.27 -0.03
CA ASN A 19 -3.50 5.98 -0.29
C ASN A 19 -2.64 5.97 0.99
N THR A 20 -3.26 6.16 2.15
CA THR A 20 -2.66 6.04 3.48
C THR A 20 -3.62 5.29 4.40
N VAL A 21 -3.11 4.78 5.51
CA VAL A 21 -3.94 4.10 6.55
C VAL A 21 -5.03 5.05 7.05
N ASP A 22 -4.69 6.29 7.37
CA ASP A 22 -5.65 7.25 7.92
C ASP A 22 -6.77 7.56 6.93
N THR A 23 -6.45 7.89 5.67
CA THR A 23 -7.45 8.17 4.64
C THR A 23 -8.31 6.95 4.36
N TYR A 24 -7.71 5.77 4.30
CA TYR A 24 -8.43 4.51 4.14
C TYR A 24 -9.43 4.29 5.29
N TRP A 25 -8.99 4.47 6.52
CA TRP A 25 -9.81 4.26 7.70
C TRP A 25 -10.98 5.24 7.78
N ASP A 26 -10.73 6.52 7.56
CA ASP A 26 -11.77 7.56 7.56
C ASP A 26 -12.84 7.30 6.50
N ASN A 27 -12.43 6.92 5.29
CA ASN A 27 -13.35 6.61 4.21
C ASN A 27 -14.13 5.30 4.47
N LEU A 28 -13.50 4.32 5.11
CA LEU A 28 -14.15 3.08 5.51
C LEU A 28 -15.25 3.35 6.55
N LEU A 29 -14.96 4.15 7.57
CA LEU A 29 -15.93 4.55 8.60
C LEU A 29 -17.07 5.41 8.02
N ALA A 30 -16.79 6.22 7.01
CA ALA A 30 -17.78 7.00 6.31
C ALA A 30 -18.67 6.18 5.34
N GLY A 31 -18.41 4.88 5.22
CA GLY A 31 -19.17 4.00 4.33
C GLY A 31 -18.96 4.28 2.83
N LYS A 32 -17.84 4.90 2.46
CA LYS A 32 -17.54 5.18 1.05
C LYS A 32 -17.22 3.91 0.28
N SER A 33 -17.61 3.87 -1.00
CA SER A 33 -17.25 2.79 -1.92
C SER A 33 -16.00 3.18 -2.73
N GLY A 34 -15.10 2.21 -2.92
CA GLY A 34 -13.97 2.34 -3.83
C GLY A 34 -14.27 1.92 -5.26
N ALA A 35 -15.47 1.39 -5.52
CA ALA A 35 -15.89 0.97 -6.84
C ALA A 35 -16.27 2.18 -7.72
N ASP A 36 -15.78 2.16 -8.96
CA ASP A 36 -16.05 3.19 -9.95
C ASP A 36 -15.85 2.61 -11.37
N TYR A 37 -16.16 3.38 -12.40
CA TYR A 37 -15.88 2.96 -13.77
C TYR A 37 -14.38 2.74 -13.98
N ILE A 38 -14.06 1.69 -14.77
CA ILE A 38 -12.68 1.38 -15.13
C ILE A 38 -12.08 2.53 -15.94
N THR A 39 -10.91 3.01 -15.55
CA THR A 39 -10.20 4.10 -16.21
C THR A 39 -8.92 3.66 -16.91
N LYS A 40 -8.38 2.49 -16.58
CA LYS A 40 -7.09 2.00 -17.10
C LYS A 40 -7.15 1.50 -18.53
N PHE A 41 -8.34 1.15 -19.02
CA PHE A 41 -8.58 0.72 -20.40
C PHE A 41 -10.03 1.00 -20.79
N ASP A 42 -10.34 0.93 -22.09
CA ASP A 42 -11.70 1.05 -22.60
C ASP A 42 -12.51 -0.22 -22.31
N ALA A 43 -13.40 -0.17 -21.35
CA ALA A 43 -14.24 -1.27 -20.91
C ALA A 43 -15.61 -1.30 -21.60
N SER A 44 -15.87 -0.44 -22.57
CA SER A 44 -17.21 -0.27 -23.18
C SER A 44 -17.78 -1.54 -23.83
N LEU A 45 -16.91 -2.43 -24.30
CA LEU A 45 -17.28 -3.70 -24.92
C LEU A 45 -17.42 -4.87 -23.92
N PHE A 46 -17.13 -4.63 -22.65
CA PHE A 46 -17.21 -5.66 -21.61
C PHE A 46 -18.54 -5.59 -20.85
N LYS A 47 -19.02 -6.71 -20.36
CA LYS A 47 -20.23 -6.77 -19.53
C LYS A 47 -20.01 -6.09 -18.18
N THR A 48 -18.81 -6.24 -17.60
CA THR A 48 -18.40 -5.56 -16.35
C THR A 48 -17.55 -4.35 -16.72
N GLN A 49 -17.97 -3.17 -16.28
CA GLN A 49 -17.33 -1.90 -16.62
C GLN A 49 -16.86 -1.12 -15.38
N PHE A 50 -16.90 -1.74 -14.21
CA PHE A 50 -16.46 -1.11 -12.95
C PHE A 50 -15.39 -1.97 -12.29
N ALA A 51 -14.54 -1.31 -11.51
CA ALA A 51 -13.51 -1.93 -10.68
C ALA A 51 -13.18 -1.05 -9.47
N CYS A 52 -12.46 -1.61 -8.54
CA CYS A 52 -11.90 -0.88 -7.40
C CYS A 52 -10.43 -0.56 -7.70
N GLU A 53 -10.19 0.57 -8.34
CA GLU A 53 -8.85 1.02 -8.71
C GLU A 53 -8.26 1.94 -7.63
N VAL A 54 -6.94 1.86 -7.44
CA VAL A 54 -6.19 2.85 -6.66
C VAL A 54 -6.22 4.18 -7.43
N LYS A 55 -6.55 5.27 -6.74
CA LYS A 55 -6.76 6.60 -7.33
C LYS A 55 -5.76 7.61 -6.76
N GLY A 56 -5.28 8.52 -7.60
CA GLY A 56 -4.44 9.63 -7.18
C GLY A 56 -3.08 9.23 -6.62
N PHE A 57 -2.59 8.05 -6.95
CA PHE A 57 -1.27 7.57 -6.56
C PHE A 57 -0.24 7.83 -7.65
N ASP A 58 0.83 8.56 -7.30
CA ASP A 58 1.97 8.75 -8.19
C ASP A 58 3.18 7.97 -7.67
N PRO A 59 3.70 6.98 -8.43
CA PRO A 59 4.92 6.26 -8.06
C PRO A 59 6.14 7.15 -7.81
N LEU A 60 6.19 8.33 -8.45
CA LEU A 60 7.30 9.28 -8.30
C LEU A 60 7.39 9.92 -6.91
N ASP A 61 6.32 9.84 -6.11
CA ASP A 61 6.33 10.30 -4.71
C ASP A 61 7.19 9.41 -3.80
N ILE A 62 7.46 8.17 -4.23
CA ILE A 62 8.16 7.18 -3.39
C ILE A 62 9.47 6.68 -4.00
N MET A 63 9.65 6.78 -5.31
CA MET A 63 10.86 6.31 -5.99
C MET A 63 11.13 7.11 -7.26
N ASP A 64 12.36 7.04 -7.75
CA ASP A 64 12.73 7.74 -8.98
C ASP A 64 12.17 7.05 -10.25
N ARG A 65 12.16 7.81 -11.35
CA ARG A 65 11.60 7.35 -12.64
C ARG A 65 12.31 6.11 -13.20
N LYS A 66 13.59 5.93 -12.92
CA LYS A 66 14.36 4.79 -13.43
C LYS A 66 13.94 3.51 -12.70
N GLU A 67 13.71 3.60 -11.40
CA GLU A 67 13.25 2.47 -10.59
C GLU A 67 11.80 2.10 -10.95
N VAL A 68 10.91 3.08 -11.11
CA VAL A 68 9.51 2.83 -11.51
C VAL A 68 9.44 2.04 -12.82
N ARG A 69 10.30 2.34 -13.79
CA ARG A 69 10.31 1.65 -15.10
C ARG A 69 10.73 0.18 -15.04
N LYS A 70 11.39 -0.23 -13.97
CA LYS A 70 11.86 -1.61 -13.78
C LYS A 70 10.87 -2.50 -13.06
N LEU A 71 9.83 -1.91 -12.46
CA LEU A 71 8.91 -2.59 -11.57
C LEU A 71 7.51 -2.66 -12.17
N ASP A 72 6.84 -3.78 -11.94
CA ASP A 72 5.41 -3.89 -12.16
C ASP A 72 4.64 -3.10 -11.09
N LEU A 73 3.43 -2.71 -11.40
CA LEU A 73 2.63 -1.84 -10.55
C LEU A 73 2.39 -2.43 -9.16
N PHE A 74 2.21 -3.76 -9.03
CA PHE A 74 2.05 -4.40 -7.73
C PHE A 74 3.29 -4.24 -6.84
N SER A 75 4.49 -4.29 -7.43
CA SER A 75 5.75 -4.07 -6.70
C SER A 75 5.87 -2.61 -6.22
N VAL A 76 5.41 -1.66 -7.04
CA VAL A 76 5.37 -0.24 -6.65
C VAL A 76 4.40 -0.03 -5.49
N TYR A 77 3.23 -0.68 -5.52
CA TYR A 77 2.28 -0.64 -4.41
C TYR A 77 2.85 -1.25 -3.13
N ALA A 78 3.56 -2.38 -3.26
CA ALA A 78 4.26 -3.01 -2.14
C ALA A 78 5.29 -2.06 -1.50
N MET A 79 6.07 -1.37 -2.33
CA MET A 79 7.06 -0.38 -1.85
C MET A 79 6.41 0.79 -1.12
N ALA A 80 5.28 1.30 -1.65
CA ALA A 80 4.54 2.39 -1.02
C ALA A 80 4.01 2.02 0.37
N THR A 81 3.35 0.88 0.48
CA THR A 81 2.80 0.39 1.75
C THR A 81 3.88 0.03 2.76
N THR A 82 4.99 -0.57 2.30
CA THR A 82 6.14 -0.88 3.15
C THR A 82 6.77 0.38 3.70
N LYS A 83 6.93 1.43 2.88
CA LYS A 83 7.46 2.71 3.33
C LYS A 83 6.61 3.31 4.45
N GLU A 84 5.29 3.38 4.26
CA GLU A 84 4.37 3.89 5.28
C GLU A 84 4.44 3.07 6.58
N ALA A 85 4.36 1.74 6.48
CA ALA A 85 4.43 0.85 7.64
C ALA A 85 5.77 0.98 8.39
N PHE A 86 6.86 1.13 7.66
CA PHE A 86 8.19 1.31 8.25
C PHE A 86 8.30 2.63 9.01
N GLU A 87 7.85 3.73 8.40
CA GLU A 87 7.83 5.05 9.02
C GLU A 87 6.93 5.07 10.26
N ASP A 88 5.75 4.46 10.19
CA ASP A 88 4.81 4.36 11.31
C ASP A 88 5.37 3.53 12.47
N SER A 89 6.11 2.46 12.18
CA SER A 89 6.72 1.59 13.19
C SER A 89 7.79 2.26 14.04
N LYS A 90 8.41 3.33 13.54
CA LYS A 90 9.54 4.05 14.17
C LYS A 90 10.73 3.14 14.48
N ILE A 91 10.92 2.07 13.70
CA ILE A 91 12.07 1.17 13.86
C ILE A 91 13.36 1.95 13.60
N ASN A 92 14.31 1.85 14.54
CA ASN A 92 15.64 2.39 14.36
C ASN A 92 16.59 1.30 13.84
N LEU A 93 17.04 1.46 12.58
CA LEU A 93 17.93 0.50 11.92
C LEU A 93 19.30 0.37 12.60
N GLU A 94 19.73 1.36 13.38
CA GLU A 94 21.01 1.30 14.11
C GLU A 94 20.94 0.36 15.32
N THR A 95 19.75 0.14 15.87
CA THR A 95 19.55 -0.65 17.11
C THR A 95 18.91 -2.01 16.87
N VAL A 96 18.24 -2.20 15.73
CA VAL A 96 17.57 -3.47 15.39
C VAL A 96 18.58 -4.48 14.85
N ASN A 97 18.40 -5.75 15.20
CA ASN A 97 19.20 -6.82 14.62
C ASN A 97 18.73 -7.13 13.19
N LEU A 98 19.46 -6.62 12.20
CA LEU A 98 19.13 -6.75 10.77
C LEU A 98 19.14 -8.20 10.26
N ASP A 99 19.92 -9.08 10.87
CA ASP A 99 19.94 -10.51 10.51
C ASP A 99 18.61 -11.22 10.86
N ARG A 100 17.81 -10.59 11.69
CA ARG A 100 16.49 -11.08 12.09
C ARG A 100 15.35 -10.26 11.52
N ALA A 101 15.65 -9.26 10.71
CA ALA A 101 14.65 -8.45 10.01
C ALA A 101 14.46 -8.96 8.59
N GLY A 102 13.23 -9.07 8.15
CA GLY A 102 12.91 -9.54 6.80
C GLY A 102 11.57 -9.02 6.32
N VAL A 103 11.34 -9.14 5.03
CA VAL A 103 10.09 -8.77 4.36
C VAL A 103 9.51 -10.02 3.70
N VAL A 104 8.23 -10.24 3.90
CA VAL A 104 7.45 -11.26 3.19
C VAL A 104 6.28 -10.56 2.50
N TRP A 105 6.19 -10.75 1.17
CA TRP A 105 5.17 -10.12 0.35
C TRP A 105 4.46 -11.15 -0.54
#